data_86d23ff35c527e5d3823da0601d88248
#
_entry.id   86d23ff35c527e5d3823da0601d88248
#
_cell.length_a   1.000
_cell.length_b   1.000
_cell.length_c   1.000
_cell.angle_alpha   90.00
_cell.angle_beta   90.00
_cell.angle_gamma   90.00
#
_symmetry.space_group_name_H-M   'P 1'
#
loop_
_entity.id
_entity.type
_entity.pdbx_description
1 polymer ?
#
loop_
_entity_poly.entity_id
_entity_poly.type
_entity_poly.pdbx_seq_one_letter_code
_entity_poly.pdbx_strand_id
1 'polypeptide(L)'
;MKNYLLLLFFFHHLQADDFNALIKEYPSSTDSSKINIVVKDNIDIKGTVTSAGSLALENNIAKENAFLIDKLLTNGFHIKGKANLSEWANFRSTNSISGWSSINGQTLHPLNKEYNPCGSSSGSAVAVASGIVDVAIGTETNGSITCPASVVGVVGMKPTLGLVSRSGIIPISESQDTAGPIGISVEIVALTLQSIAGLDLSDLRTKEIPTSFDFNFKEAASNQTLDGKRFGLLDSGFNSEHGKIFLKILEQNVRDLGGEIIFIQDERKYPSAEEYFVLLYEFKYGLEDYLKHSSEEKKSLKEIIDFNNENSKVVMPFFNQEIFYAAEDAAKDLNKYRNSKAALMASKNKTLELMNQYNLDAFIGLTRGPAWKINYQGGDGEATKDTLSFSNGGYAAFGGLPHITIPYFKINNFPVGLSFIGRPWADKQIISFAAALEKEANDM
;
A
#
# COMPACT_ATOMS: atom_id res chain seq x y z
N MET A 1 2.25 58.13 -1.88
CA MET A 1 2.62 57.11 -0.85
C MET A 1 1.67 55.93 -1.07
N LYS A 2 2.19 54.84 -1.67
CA LYS A 2 1.43 53.60 -1.89
C LYS A 2 1.79 52.64 -0.76
N ASN A 3 0.80 52.35 0.12
CA ASN A 3 0.94 51.34 1.16
C ASN A 3 0.87 49.96 0.52
N TYR A 4 1.97 49.22 0.49
CA TYR A 4 1.98 47.81 0.21
C TYR A 4 1.62 47.08 1.49
N LEU A 5 0.43 46.45 1.51
CA LEU A 5 -0.02 45.52 2.56
C LEU A 5 0.71 44.20 2.30
N LEU A 6 1.72 43.90 3.13
CA LEU A 6 2.41 42.59 3.12
C LEU A 6 1.47 41.58 3.76
N LEU A 7 0.81 40.75 2.96
CA LEU A 7 0.08 39.55 3.44
C LEU A 7 1.15 38.53 3.82
N LEU A 8 1.45 38.45 5.12
CA LEU A 8 2.18 37.35 5.71
C LEU A 8 1.26 36.10 5.71
N PHE A 9 1.45 35.20 4.75
CA PHE A 9 0.91 33.85 4.83
C PHE A 9 1.65 33.13 5.96
N PHE A 10 1.02 33.00 7.12
CA PHE A 10 1.42 32.05 8.14
C PHE A 10 1.10 30.64 7.62
N PHE A 11 2.08 30.01 6.98
CA PHE A 11 2.08 28.57 6.85
C PHE A 11 2.21 27.99 8.26
N HIS A 12 1.10 27.54 8.83
CA HIS A 12 1.18 26.63 9.98
C HIS A 12 1.87 25.37 9.47
N HIS A 13 3.12 25.18 9.84
CA HIS A 13 3.76 23.87 9.79
C HIS A 13 2.98 22.99 10.77
N LEU A 14 2.03 22.20 10.25
CA LEU A 14 1.46 21.09 10.99
C LEU A 14 2.62 20.17 11.37
N GLN A 15 2.82 19.96 12.68
CA GLN A 15 3.88 19.07 13.15
C GLN A 15 3.46 17.62 12.87
N ALA A 16 4.43 16.75 12.60
CA ALA A 16 4.20 15.33 12.29
C ALA A 16 3.34 14.61 13.36
N ASP A 17 3.43 15.03 14.61
CA ASP A 17 2.73 14.49 15.78
C ASP A 17 1.21 14.70 15.77
N ASP A 18 0.72 15.67 14.98
CA ASP A 18 -0.74 15.96 14.94
C ASP A 18 -1.59 14.78 14.46
N PHE A 19 -1.02 13.85 13.71
CA PHE A 19 -1.69 12.70 13.12
C PHE A 19 -1.09 11.34 13.49
N ASN A 20 -0.05 11.31 14.33
CA ASN A 20 0.72 10.09 14.63
C ASN A 20 1.21 9.36 13.37
N ALA A 21 1.61 10.13 12.36
CA ALA A 21 2.07 9.59 11.08
C ALA A 21 3.47 8.98 11.17
N LEU A 22 4.31 9.44 12.09
CA LEU A 22 5.69 9.00 12.25
C LEU A 22 5.93 8.37 13.62
N ILE A 23 6.57 7.20 13.65
CA ILE A 23 7.12 6.61 14.88
C ILE A 23 8.42 7.34 15.25
N LYS A 24 9.20 7.71 14.23
CA LYS A 24 10.48 8.42 14.41
C LYS A 24 10.68 9.43 13.30
N GLU A 25 11.00 10.65 13.69
CA GLU A 25 11.40 11.69 12.76
C GLU A 25 12.93 11.90 12.84
N TYR A 26 13.53 12.14 11.68
CA TYR A 26 14.94 12.56 11.54
C TYR A 26 14.99 13.96 10.95
N PRO A 27 16.09 14.71 11.15
CA PRO A 27 16.24 16.02 10.52
C PRO A 27 16.07 15.96 9.00
N SER A 28 15.41 16.95 8.42
CA SER A 28 15.34 17.09 6.97
C SER A 28 16.73 17.33 6.38
N SER A 29 16.92 16.94 5.11
CA SER A 29 18.15 17.29 4.41
C SER A 29 18.32 18.81 4.31
N THR A 30 19.54 19.29 4.55
CA THR A 30 19.94 20.67 4.24
C THR A 30 20.33 20.85 2.77
N ASP A 31 20.53 19.76 2.04
CA ASP A 31 20.79 19.74 0.61
C ASP A 31 19.44 19.77 -0.14
N SER A 32 19.11 20.90 -0.74
CA SER A 32 17.88 21.13 -1.48
C SER A 32 17.73 20.28 -2.75
N SER A 33 18.81 19.62 -3.20
CA SER A 33 18.76 18.69 -4.33
C SER A 33 18.21 17.34 -3.95
N LYS A 34 18.09 17.03 -2.65
CA LYS A 34 17.57 15.74 -2.15
C LYS A 34 16.09 15.79 -1.86
N ILE A 35 15.41 14.71 -2.23
CA ILE A 35 13.98 14.49 -1.94
C ILE A 35 13.86 13.86 -0.55
N ASN A 36 13.17 14.56 0.37
CA ASN A 36 12.85 13.99 1.68
C ASN A 36 11.78 12.91 1.54
N ILE A 37 12.04 11.75 2.14
CA ILE A 37 11.12 10.58 2.09
C ILE A 37 10.99 9.96 3.48
N VAL A 38 9.81 9.45 3.81
CA VAL A 38 9.61 8.58 4.98
C VAL A 38 9.36 7.15 4.54
N VAL A 39 9.73 6.19 5.37
CA VAL A 39 9.57 4.78 5.07
C VAL A 39 8.82 4.05 6.18
N LYS A 40 7.96 3.13 5.81
CA LYS A 40 7.16 2.33 6.74
C LYS A 40 8.05 1.56 7.71
N ASP A 41 7.63 1.45 8.98
CA ASP A 41 8.47 0.88 10.04
C ASP A 41 8.57 -0.65 10.04
N ASN A 42 8.26 -1.30 8.96
CA ASN A 42 8.63 -2.69 8.68
C ASN A 42 9.81 -2.82 7.71
N ILE A 43 10.46 -1.71 7.32
CA ILE A 43 11.60 -1.64 6.39
C ILE A 43 12.86 -1.28 7.17
N ASP A 44 13.91 -2.08 7.02
CA ASP A 44 15.18 -1.90 7.72
C ASP A 44 15.95 -0.67 7.23
N ILE A 45 16.34 0.17 8.20
CA ILE A 45 17.34 1.23 8.02
C ILE A 45 18.45 0.94 9.02
N LYS A 46 19.66 0.73 8.54
CA LYS A 46 20.82 0.38 9.36
C LYS A 46 20.98 1.29 10.58
N GLY A 47 21.12 0.67 11.74
CA GLY A 47 21.33 1.37 13.01
C GLY A 47 20.08 1.97 13.63
N THR A 48 18.89 1.74 13.05
CA THR A 48 17.60 2.18 13.58
C THR A 48 16.71 0.98 13.93
N VAL A 49 15.69 1.22 14.77
CA VAL A 49 14.69 0.20 15.11
C VAL A 49 13.80 -0.06 13.92
N THR A 50 13.47 -1.33 13.67
CA THR A 50 12.44 -1.79 12.75
C THR A 50 11.46 -2.67 13.52
N SER A 51 10.30 -2.12 13.86
CA SER A 51 9.41 -2.73 14.85
C SER A 51 8.14 -3.35 14.28
N ALA A 52 7.81 -3.13 12.99
CA ALA A 52 6.48 -3.42 12.45
C ALA A 52 5.33 -2.83 13.31
N GLY A 53 5.59 -1.72 14.04
CA GLY A 53 4.65 -1.10 14.96
C GLY A 53 4.44 -1.83 16.27
N SER A 54 5.21 -2.90 16.56
CA SER A 54 5.02 -3.77 17.72
C SER A 54 6.08 -3.54 18.80
N LEU A 55 5.62 -3.40 20.05
CA LEU A 55 6.51 -3.40 21.22
C LEU A 55 7.31 -4.68 21.35
N ALA A 56 6.85 -5.80 20.78
CA ALA A 56 7.61 -7.05 20.76
C ALA A 56 8.96 -6.92 20.01
N LEU A 57 9.10 -5.93 19.13
CA LEU A 57 10.31 -5.65 18.35
C LEU A 57 10.92 -4.27 18.64
N GLU A 58 10.62 -3.67 19.78
CA GLU A 58 11.11 -2.32 20.14
C GLU A 58 12.64 -2.21 20.20
N ASN A 59 13.33 -3.35 20.36
CA ASN A 59 14.79 -3.44 20.42
C ASN A 59 15.42 -4.02 19.14
N ASN A 60 14.63 -4.26 18.09
CA ASN A 60 15.14 -4.81 16.84
C ASN A 60 15.86 -3.73 16.01
N ILE A 61 17.15 -3.52 16.29
CA ILE A 61 18.00 -2.59 15.54
C ILE A 61 18.49 -3.27 14.26
N ALA A 62 18.14 -2.70 13.10
CA ALA A 62 18.56 -3.21 11.80
C ALA A 62 20.09 -3.16 11.64
N LYS A 63 20.70 -4.29 11.29
CA LYS A 63 22.15 -4.42 11.09
C LYS A 63 22.61 -3.82 9.75
N GLU A 64 21.73 -3.86 8.77
CA GLU A 64 21.96 -3.37 7.40
C GLU A 64 20.72 -2.63 6.87
N ASN A 65 20.87 -1.91 5.79
CA ASN A 65 19.73 -1.33 5.09
C ASN A 65 18.98 -2.40 4.32
N ALA A 66 17.67 -2.26 4.20
CA ALA A 66 16.93 -2.91 3.14
C ALA A 66 17.47 -2.47 1.77
N PHE A 67 17.46 -3.36 0.77
CA PHE A 67 17.98 -3.08 -0.56
C PHE A 67 17.41 -1.77 -1.15
N LEU A 68 16.11 -1.56 -0.99
CA LEU A 68 15.45 -0.34 -1.48
C LEU A 68 15.94 0.93 -0.79
N ILE A 69 16.40 0.86 0.46
CA ILE A 69 16.96 2.01 1.20
C ILE A 69 18.30 2.42 0.59
N ASP A 70 19.20 1.47 0.30
CA ASP A 70 20.45 1.77 -0.38
C ASP A 70 20.22 2.39 -1.77
N LYS A 71 19.24 1.88 -2.48
CA LYS A 71 18.81 2.44 -3.77
C LYS A 71 18.29 3.87 -3.64
N LEU A 72 17.45 4.17 -2.66
CA LEU A 72 16.96 5.53 -2.40
C LEU A 72 18.10 6.49 -2.10
N LEU A 73 18.98 6.12 -1.15
CA LEU A 73 20.12 6.97 -0.75
C LEU A 73 21.07 7.29 -1.92
N THR A 74 21.27 6.30 -2.81
CA THR A 74 22.12 6.45 -4.00
C THR A 74 21.46 7.33 -5.06
N ASN A 75 20.12 7.34 -5.14
CA ASN A 75 19.35 8.06 -6.15
C ASN A 75 18.83 9.44 -5.67
N GLY A 76 19.47 10.06 -4.69
CA GLY A 76 19.18 11.44 -4.30
C GLY A 76 18.03 11.61 -3.30
N PHE A 77 17.61 10.54 -2.61
CA PHE A 77 16.65 10.66 -1.52
C PHE A 77 17.33 10.82 -0.17
N HIS A 78 16.61 11.42 0.76
CA HIS A 78 17.01 11.57 2.16
C HIS A 78 15.90 11.05 3.07
N ILE A 79 16.24 10.09 3.94
CA ILE A 79 15.27 9.50 4.85
C ILE A 79 14.96 10.48 5.98
N LYS A 80 13.73 10.98 6.01
CA LYS A 80 13.23 11.92 7.03
C LYS A 80 12.62 11.22 8.25
N GLY A 81 12.26 9.94 8.15
CA GLY A 81 11.68 9.23 9.30
C GLY A 81 11.17 7.84 9.00
N LYS A 82 10.72 7.19 10.08
CA LYS A 82 10.02 5.90 10.08
C LYS A 82 8.53 6.16 10.28
N ALA A 83 7.71 5.77 9.29
CA ALA A 83 6.28 5.97 9.31
C ALA A 83 5.57 4.92 10.16
N ASN A 84 4.57 5.38 10.94
CA ASN A 84 3.67 4.49 11.68
C ASN A 84 2.87 3.61 10.71
N LEU A 85 2.36 2.51 11.21
CA LEU A 85 1.63 1.53 10.41
C LEU A 85 0.59 0.81 11.29
N SER A 86 -0.34 0.14 10.66
CA SER A 86 -1.12 -0.87 11.39
C SER A 86 -0.19 -1.96 11.88
N GLU A 87 -0.21 -2.25 13.17
CA GLU A 87 0.71 -3.21 13.80
C GLU A 87 0.76 -4.54 13.03
N TRP A 88 1.97 -5.07 12.78
CA TRP A 88 2.21 -6.27 11.97
C TRP A 88 1.56 -6.21 10.58
N ALA A 89 1.48 -5.01 10.00
CA ALA A 89 0.85 -4.75 8.71
C ALA A 89 -0.62 -5.26 8.63
N ASN A 90 -1.39 -5.14 9.72
CA ASN A 90 -2.75 -5.67 9.92
C ASN A 90 -2.82 -7.21 10.03
N PHE A 91 -1.71 -7.91 10.22
CA PHE A 91 -1.70 -9.39 10.22
C PHE A 91 -1.51 -9.98 11.62
N ARG A 92 -2.19 -9.40 12.65
CA ARG A 92 -2.22 -9.93 14.03
C ARG A 92 -3.62 -10.40 14.43
N SER A 93 -4.68 -9.67 14.03
CA SER A 93 -6.06 -9.95 14.38
C SER A 93 -7.01 -9.70 13.20
N THR A 94 -8.07 -10.48 13.10
CA THR A 94 -9.17 -10.25 12.15
C THR A 94 -10.04 -9.05 12.55
N ASN A 95 -9.92 -8.60 13.80
CA ASN A 95 -10.58 -7.41 14.34
C ASN A 95 -9.63 -6.21 14.48
N SER A 96 -8.55 -6.19 13.69
CA SER A 96 -7.56 -5.11 13.74
C SER A 96 -8.18 -3.76 13.37
N ILE A 97 -7.53 -2.70 13.87
CA ILE A 97 -7.85 -1.30 13.57
C ILE A 97 -6.71 -0.77 12.70
N SER A 98 -7.00 -0.43 11.46
CA SER A 98 -5.98 0.13 10.57
C SER A 98 -5.39 1.42 11.14
N GLY A 99 -4.07 1.54 11.07
CA GLY A 99 -3.33 2.67 11.59
C GLY A 99 -2.99 2.62 13.07
N TRP A 100 -3.46 1.62 13.83
CA TRP A 100 -3.09 1.45 15.23
C TRP A 100 -1.83 0.58 15.38
N SER A 101 -0.94 1.01 16.27
CA SER A 101 0.26 0.26 16.68
C SER A 101 0.48 0.37 18.18
N SER A 102 1.04 -0.67 18.82
CA SER A 102 1.36 -0.63 20.25
C SER A 102 2.53 0.31 20.57
N ILE A 103 3.38 0.64 19.60
CA ILE A 103 4.49 1.59 19.76
C ILE A 103 4.02 3.04 19.74
N ASN A 104 3.12 3.41 18.80
CA ASN A 104 2.83 4.84 18.55
C ASN A 104 1.31 5.16 18.56
N GLY A 105 0.44 4.22 18.95
CA GLY A 105 -0.99 4.44 18.94
C GLY A 105 -1.58 4.57 17.54
N GLN A 106 -2.71 5.31 17.44
CA GLN A 106 -3.50 5.42 16.22
C GLN A 106 -2.99 6.53 15.30
N THR A 107 -2.67 6.19 14.06
CA THR A 107 -2.53 7.16 12.96
C THR A 107 -3.92 7.70 12.59
N LEU A 108 -4.06 9.01 12.51
CA LEU A 108 -5.33 9.71 12.32
C LEU A 108 -5.47 10.23 10.89
N HIS A 109 -6.73 10.30 10.41
CA HIS A 109 -7.01 10.80 9.06
C HIS A 109 -6.82 12.34 9.00
N PRO A 110 -6.10 12.90 8.00
CA PRO A 110 -5.77 14.33 7.93
C PRO A 110 -6.99 15.26 7.88
N LEU A 111 -8.08 14.84 7.23
CA LEU A 111 -9.30 15.66 7.11
C LEU A 111 -10.18 15.61 8.35
N ASN A 112 -10.14 14.52 9.13
CA ASN A 112 -10.93 14.39 10.36
C ASN A 112 -10.34 13.29 11.26
N LYS A 113 -9.83 13.66 12.42
CA LYS A 113 -9.16 12.78 13.37
C LYS A 113 -10.04 11.66 13.98
N GLU A 114 -11.37 11.71 13.79
CA GLU A 114 -12.27 10.60 14.18
C GLU A 114 -12.30 9.46 13.15
N TYR A 115 -11.72 9.68 11.96
CA TYR A 115 -11.79 8.74 10.85
C TYR A 115 -10.49 7.97 10.68
N ASN A 116 -10.65 6.76 10.16
CA ASN A 116 -9.56 5.83 9.90
C ASN A 116 -8.90 6.17 8.56
N PRO A 117 -7.55 6.29 8.51
CA PRO A 117 -6.83 6.54 7.25
C PRO A 117 -6.63 5.27 6.40
N CYS A 118 -7.24 4.14 6.74
CA CYS A 118 -6.90 2.81 6.24
C CYS A 118 -5.46 2.40 6.58
N GLY A 119 -5.03 1.26 6.10
CA GLY A 119 -3.70 0.70 6.35
C GLY A 119 -3.38 -0.45 5.38
N SER A 120 -2.28 -1.07 5.62
CA SER A 120 -1.38 -0.95 6.78
C SER A 120 -0.32 0.14 6.66
N SER A 121 -0.08 0.77 5.48
CA SER A 121 0.87 1.88 5.32
C SER A 121 0.25 3.24 5.71
N SER A 122 -0.44 3.27 6.87
CA SER A 122 -1.23 4.41 7.33
C SER A 122 -0.40 5.67 7.48
N GLY A 123 0.69 5.59 8.25
CA GLY A 123 1.58 6.73 8.47
C GLY A 123 2.29 7.20 7.20
N SER A 124 2.67 6.28 6.30
CA SER A 124 3.25 6.64 5.01
C SER A 124 2.30 7.50 4.17
N ALA A 125 1.02 7.07 4.06
CA ALA A 125 0.03 7.81 3.30
C ALA A 125 -0.36 9.14 3.97
N VAL A 126 -0.52 9.14 5.31
CA VAL A 126 -0.85 10.34 6.08
C VAL A 126 0.29 11.36 6.04
N ALA A 127 1.56 10.93 6.10
CA ALA A 127 2.71 11.82 5.99
C ALA A 127 2.74 12.57 4.65
N VAL A 128 2.32 11.93 3.57
CA VAL A 128 2.17 12.57 2.26
C VAL A 128 0.95 13.49 2.23
N ALA A 129 -0.22 13.00 2.65
CA ALA A 129 -1.46 13.77 2.61
C ALA A 129 -1.45 15.01 3.53
N SER A 130 -0.65 15.00 4.61
CA SER A 130 -0.47 16.14 5.52
C SER A 130 0.69 17.06 5.14
N GLY A 131 1.42 16.79 4.04
CA GLY A 131 2.51 17.63 3.55
C GLY A 131 3.82 17.53 4.37
N ILE A 132 4.00 16.48 5.17
CA ILE A 132 5.26 16.20 5.88
C ILE A 132 6.38 15.89 4.88
N VAL A 133 6.05 15.13 3.84
CA VAL A 133 6.89 14.78 2.69
C VAL A 133 6.06 14.70 1.43
N ASP A 134 6.69 14.84 0.26
CA ASP A 134 6.03 14.68 -1.03
C ASP A 134 5.86 13.20 -1.43
N VAL A 135 6.66 12.32 -0.83
CA VAL A 135 6.64 10.89 -1.14
C VAL A 135 7.07 10.04 0.07
N ALA A 136 6.51 8.84 0.17
CA ALA A 136 6.80 7.84 1.19
C ALA A 136 6.92 6.43 0.56
N ILE A 137 7.56 5.49 1.27
CA ILE A 137 7.50 4.07 0.94
C ILE A 137 6.53 3.37 1.89
N GLY A 138 5.60 2.62 1.29
CA GLY A 138 4.75 1.64 1.96
C GLY A 138 5.10 0.21 1.58
N THR A 139 4.39 -0.75 2.17
CA THR A 139 4.39 -2.15 1.76
C THR A 139 2.97 -2.65 1.59
N GLU A 140 2.76 -3.55 0.64
CA GLU A 140 1.45 -4.15 0.40
C GLU A 140 1.56 -5.65 0.22
N THR A 141 0.74 -6.36 0.98
CA THR A 141 0.40 -7.76 0.75
C THR A 141 -0.94 -7.83 0.01
N ASN A 142 -1.97 -7.12 0.51
CA ASN A 142 -3.27 -6.97 -0.11
C ASN A 142 -3.91 -5.64 0.34
N GLY A 143 -3.85 -4.61 -0.50
CA GLY A 143 -4.44 -3.29 -0.28
C GLY A 143 -3.62 -2.32 0.58
N SER A 144 -2.49 -2.72 1.16
CA SER A 144 -1.80 -1.94 2.21
C SER A 144 -1.02 -0.70 1.72
N ILE A 145 -0.91 -0.44 0.43
CA ILE A 145 -0.48 0.82 -0.19
C ILE A 145 -1.69 1.53 -0.78
N THR A 146 -2.46 0.78 -1.58
CA THR A 146 -3.53 1.35 -2.41
C THR A 146 -4.74 1.78 -1.58
N CYS A 147 -5.08 1.07 -0.48
CA CYS A 147 -6.16 1.49 0.40
C CYS A 147 -5.86 2.80 1.13
N PRO A 148 -4.77 2.94 1.92
CA PRO A 148 -4.51 4.19 2.61
C PRO A 148 -4.30 5.35 1.62
N ALA A 149 -3.64 5.13 0.48
CA ALA A 149 -3.50 6.17 -0.55
C ALA A 149 -4.85 6.66 -1.08
N SER A 150 -5.77 5.74 -1.41
CA SER A 150 -7.13 6.06 -1.85
C SER A 150 -7.91 6.85 -0.81
N VAL A 151 -7.88 6.41 0.42
CA VAL A 151 -8.72 6.93 1.52
C VAL A 151 -8.26 8.32 1.97
N VAL A 152 -6.96 8.61 1.96
CA VAL A 152 -6.46 9.94 2.33
C VAL A 152 -6.24 10.88 1.13
N GLY A 153 -6.43 10.40 -0.10
CA GLY A 153 -6.40 11.22 -1.30
C GLY A 153 -5.00 11.52 -1.85
N VAL A 154 -4.14 10.51 -1.91
CA VAL A 154 -2.82 10.56 -2.55
C VAL A 154 -2.65 9.44 -3.56
N VAL A 155 -1.58 9.49 -4.36
CA VAL A 155 -1.25 8.44 -5.32
C VAL A 155 -0.52 7.30 -4.62
N GLY A 156 -0.90 6.04 -4.89
CA GLY A 156 -0.22 4.87 -4.36
C GLY A 156 0.03 3.81 -5.43
N MET A 157 1.24 3.26 -5.47
CA MET A 157 1.63 2.25 -6.45
C MET A 157 2.11 0.97 -5.78
N LYS A 158 1.36 -0.11 -5.99
CA LYS A 158 1.82 -1.48 -5.75
C LYS A 158 2.43 -2.01 -7.06
N PRO A 159 3.75 -2.15 -7.16
CA PRO A 159 4.38 -2.65 -8.38
C PRO A 159 4.10 -4.14 -8.63
N THR A 160 4.47 -4.62 -9.80
CA THR A 160 4.55 -6.06 -10.08
C THR A 160 5.40 -6.76 -9.03
N LEU A 161 4.93 -7.89 -8.51
CA LEU A 161 5.66 -8.70 -7.53
C LEU A 161 7.05 -9.07 -8.10
N GLY A 162 8.10 -8.72 -7.35
CA GLY A 162 9.49 -8.93 -7.74
C GLY A 162 10.14 -7.75 -8.50
N LEU A 163 9.39 -6.69 -8.84
CA LEU A 163 9.99 -5.49 -9.43
C LEU A 163 10.84 -4.72 -8.41
N VAL A 164 10.42 -4.72 -7.15
CA VAL A 164 11.14 -4.13 -6.00
C VAL A 164 11.52 -5.26 -5.04
N SER A 165 12.77 -5.27 -4.59
CA SER A 165 13.27 -6.24 -3.63
C SER A 165 12.61 -6.09 -2.26
N ARG A 166 12.42 -7.23 -1.59
CA ARG A 166 11.87 -7.34 -0.23
C ARG A 166 12.95 -7.63 0.82
N SER A 167 14.24 -7.68 0.42
CA SER A 167 15.36 -7.89 1.37
C SER A 167 15.38 -6.77 2.40
N GLY A 168 15.40 -7.14 3.70
CA GLY A 168 15.35 -6.20 4.81
C GLY A 168 13.96 -5.63 5.09
N ILE A 169 12.88 -6.36 4.71
CA ILE A 169 11.49 -6.01 5.05
C ILE A 169 10.89 -7.13 5.90
N ILE A 170 10.29 -6.78 7.04
CA ILE A 170 9.51 -7.75 7.85
C ILE A 170 8.33 -8.22 7.01
N PRO A 171 8.22 -9.54 6.72
CA PRO A 171 7.26 -10.07 5.76
C PRO A 171 5.91 -10.43 6.36
N ILE A 172 4.90 -10.53 5.49
CA ILE A 172 3.71 -11.36 5.69
C ILE A 172 3.77 -12.56 4.75
N SER A 173 4.03 -12.33 3.46
CA SER A 173 3.88 -13.38 2.44
C SER A 173 4.94 -13.27 1.35
N GLU A 174 5.69 -14.34 1.16
CA GLU A 174 6.61 -14.45 0.02
C GLU A 174 5.89 -14.35 -1.34
N SER A 175 4.64 -14.81 -1.38
CA SER A 175 3.85 -14.87 -2.62
C SER A 175 3.20 -13.54 -3.02
N GLN A 176 3.05 -12.57 -2.09
CA GLN A 176 2.26 -11.36 -2.34
C GLN A 176 2.97 -10.05 -1.97
N ASP A 177 3.89 -10.06 -0.99
CA ASP A 177 4.51 -8.84 -0.47
C ASP A 177 5.30 -8.08 -1.53
N THR A 178 5.10 -6.77 -1.55
CA THR A 178 5.93 -5.83 -2.29
C THR A 178 6.04 -4.50 -1.55
N ALA A 179 7.12 -3.77 -1.75
CA ALA A 179 7.22 -2.37 -1.36
C ALA A 179 6.88 -1.48 -2.56
N GLY A 180 6.36 -0.29 -2.28
CA GLY A 180 6.06 0.67 -3.34
C GLY A 180 5.84 2.09 -2.82
N PRO A 181 5.92 3.08 -3.71
CA PRO A 181 5.80 4.49 -3.37
C PRO A 181 4.34 4.93 -3.17
N ILE A 182 4.18 5.90 -2.25
CA ILE A 182 2.98 6.70 -2.04
C ILE A 182 3.39 8.16 -2.17
N GLY A 183 2.74 8.95 -3.01
CA GLY A 183 3.18 10.32 -3.31
C GLY A 183 2.05 11.27 -3.65
N ILE A 184 2.39 12.58 -3.70
CA ILE A 184 1.43 13.65 -4.02
C ILE A 184 0.99 13.64 -5.49
N SER A 185 1.75 12.98 -6.38
CA SER A 185 1.46 12.91 -7.81
C SER A 185 1.99 11.62 -8.44
N VAL A 186 1.47 11.26 -9.61
CA VAL A 186 1.97 10.14 -10.41
C VAL A 186 3.44 10.33 -10.79
N GLU A 187 3.88 11.57 -11.04
CA GLU A 187 5.28 11.86 -11.40
C GLU A 187 6.25 11.47 -10.29
N ILE A 188 6.01 11.90 -9.04
CA ILE A 188 6.92 11.58 -7.92
C ILE A 188 6.88 10.09 -7.58
N VAL A 189 5.72 9.44 -7.71
CA VAL A 189 5.56 7.98 -7.53
C VAL A 189 6.37 7.23 -8.58
N ALA A 190 6.30 7.63 -9.86
CA ALA A 190 7.06 7.03 -10.95
C ALA A 190 8.57 7.21 -10.77
N LEU A 191 9.03 8.42 -10.40
CA LEU A 191 10.43 8.70 -10.11
C LEU A 191 10.95 7.83 -8.95
N THR A 192 10.16 7.70 -7.89
CA THR A 192 10.53 6.89 -6.73
C THR A 192 10.57 5.40 -7.07
N LEU A 193 9.56 4.89 -7.80
CA LEU A 193 9.57 3.50 -8.27
C LEU A 193 10.80 3.21 -9.15
N GLN A 194 11.15 4.11 -10.08
CA GLN A 194 12.35 4.00 -10.91
C GLN A 194 13.62 3.89 -10.05
N SER A 195 13.64 4.60 -8.94
CA SER A 195 14.80 4.65 -8.04
C SER A 195 14.99 3.38 -7.22
N ILE A 196 13.91 2.67 -6.86
CA ILE A 196 13.96 1.49 -5.97
C ILE A 196 13.86 0.15 -6.71
N ALA A 197 13.41 0.15 -7.97
CA ALA A 197 13.26 -1.07 -8.76
C ALA A 197 14.61 -1.68 -9.17
N GLY A 198 14.65 -2.99 -9.39
CA GLY A 198 15.79 -3.68 -9.97
C GLY A 198 16.16 -5.01 -9.31
N LEU A 199 17.17 -5.66 -9.91
CA LEU A 199 17.66 -6.96 -9.49
C LEU A 199 18.38 -6.88 -8.13
N ASP A 200 17.97 -7.75 -7.21
CA ASP A 200 18.65 -8.05 -5.96
C ASP A 200 18.90 -9.57 -5.86
N LEU A 201 20.14 -9.98 -5.72
CA LEU A 201 20.48 -11.41 -5.63
C LEU A 201 20.03 -12.05 -4.31
N SER A 202 19.71 -11.24 -3.29
CA SER A 202 19.20 -11.70 -2.00
C SER A 202 17.69 -11.95 -2.02
N ASP A 203 16.95 -11.34 -2.96
CA ASP A 203 15.54 -11.64 -3.24
C ASP A 203 15.39 -12.28 -4.61
N LEU A 204 15.29 -13.61 -4.63
CA LEU A 204 15.24 -14.40 -5.86
C LEU A 204 14.04 -14.03 -6.76
N ARG A 205 12.99 -13.43 -6.21
CA ARG A 205 11.82 -12.99 -6.98
C ARG A 205 12.19 -11.89 -7.98
N THR A 206 13.19 -11.08 -7.67
CA THR A 206 13.66 -10.03 -8.59
C THR A 206 14.33 -10.59 -9.86
N LYS A 207 14.74 -11.87 -9.89
CA LYS A 207 15.25 -12.53 -11.10
C LYS A 207 14.17 -12.78 -12.15
N GLU A 208 12.89 -12.64 -11.79
CA GLU A 208 11.78 -12.76 -12.75
C GLU A 208 11.61 -11.49 -13.60
N ILE A 209 12.29 -10.39 -13.27
CA ILE A 209 12.28 -9.16 -14.08
C ILE A 209 12.77 -9.51 -15.51
N PRO A 210 11.97 -9.24 -16.56
CA PRO A 210 12.38 -9.51 -17.93
C PRO A 210 13.68 -8.78 -18.28
N THR A 211 14.59 -9.43 -19.02
CA THR A 211 15.88 -8.83 -19.38
C THR A 211 15.77 -7.55 -20.22
N SER A 212 14.66 -7.38 -20.94
CA SER A 212 14.35 -6.20 -21.75
C SER A 212 13.41 -5.22 -21.04
N PHE A 213 13.24 -5.35 -19.70
CA PHE A 213 12.31 -4.50 -18.95
C PHE A 213 12.78 -3.04 -18.95
N ASP A 214 11.86 -2.14 -19.31
CA ASP A 214 12.13 -0.70 -19.35
C ASP A 214 11.76 -0.04 -18.00
N PHE A 215 12.78 0.39 -17.27
CA PHE A 215 12.65 1.05 -15.98
C PHE A 215 12.37 2.56 -16.07
N ASN A 216 12.20 3.13 -17.25
CA ASN A 216 11.96 4.57 -17.42
C ASN A 216 10.50 4.93 -17.10
N PHE A 217 10.13 4.83 -15.82
CA PHE A 217 8.77 5.12 -15.34
C PHE A 217 8.48 6.62 -15.35
N LYS A 218 9.49 7.48 -15.14
CA LYS A 218 9.33 8.93 -15.17
C LYS A 218 8.82 9.40 -16.54
N GLU A 219 9.28 8.83 -17.61
CA GLU A 219 8.79 9.14 -18.96
C GLU A 219 7.30 8.80 -19.09
N ALA A 220 6.86 7.66 -18.54
CA ALA A 220 5.45 7.26 -18.58
C ALA A 220 4.53 8.24 -17.85
N ALA A 221 5.00 8.88 -16.78
CA ALA A 221 4.25 9.86 -16.01
C ALA A 221 4.00 11.19 -16.76
N SER A 222 4.65 11.42 -17.91
CA SER A 222 4.37 12.56 -18.78
C SER A 222 3.28 12.32 -19.82
N ASN A 223 2.74 11.11 -19.90
CA ASN A 223 1.67 10.77 -20.83
C ASN A 223 0.38 11.56 -20.54
N GLN A 224 -0.34 11.93 -21.60
CA GLN A 224 -1.57 12.76 -21.53
C GLN A 224 -2.71 12.21 -22.39
N THR A 225 -2.63 10.95 -22.81
CA THR A 225 -3.64 10.36 -23.70
C THR A 225 -3.89 8.90 -23.34
N LEU A 226 -5.10 8.45 -23.60
CA LEU A 226 -5.52 7.06 -23.51
C LEU A 226 -5.89 6.51 -24.88
N ASP A 227 -5.37 7.12 -25.96
CA ASP A 227 -5.75 6.82 -27.33
C ASP A 227 -5.67 5.32 -27.66
N GLY A 228 -6.78 4.75 -28.10
CA GLY A 228 -6.94 3.35 -28.43
C GLY A 228 -6.87 2.38 -27.25
N LYS A 229 -6.85 2.85 -25.98
CA LYS A 229 -6.77 1.99 -24.80
C LYS A 229 -8.13 1.50 -24.33
N ARG A 230 -8.18 0.26 -23.85
CA ARG A 230 -9.39 -0.46 -23.46
C ARG A 230 -9.33 -0.87 -21.99
N PHE A 231 -10.27 -0.37 -21.19
CA PHE A 231 -10.31 -0.59 -19.75
C PHE A 231 -11.50 -1.43 -19.36
N GLY A 232 -11.26 -2.60 -18.75
CA GLY A 232 -12.32 -3.43 -18.17
C GLY A 232 -12.81 -2.85 -16.84
N LEU A 233 -14.09 -2.52 -16.73
CA LEU A 233 -14.65 -1.95 -15.52
C LEU A 233 -14.84 -3.03 -14.45
N LEU A 234 -14.19 -2.82 -13.30
CA LEU A 234 -14.46 -3.58 -12.07
C LEU A 234 -15.63 -2.92 -11.34
N ASP A 235 -16.80 -3.54 -11.38
CA ASP A 235 -18.10 -2.98 -10.96
C ASP A 235 -18.28 -2.90 -9.43
N SER A 236 -17.26 -2.47 -8.69
CA SER A 236 -17.34 -2.29 -7.25
C SER A 236 -17.77 -0.86 -6.92
N GLY A 237 -19.02 -0.70 -6.49
CA GLY A 237 -19.57 0.57 -6.00
C GLY A 237 -20.25 1.47 -7.03
N PHE A 238 -20.12 1.23 -8.33
CA PHE A 238 -20.76 2.05 -9.37
C PHE A 238 -22.28 1.86 -9.47
N ASN A 239 -22.85 0.84 -8.82
CA ASN A 239 -24.30 0.61 -8.76
C ASN A 239 -25.05 1.56 -7.81
N SER A 240 -24.35 2.26 -6.89
CA SER A 240 -24.93 3.28 -6.03
C SER A 240 -25.27 4.55 -6.82
N GLU A 241 -26.12 5.42 -6.27
CA GLU A 241 -26.45 6.71 -6.92
C GLU A 241 -25.19 7.57 -7.14
N HIS A 242 -24.32 7.70 -6.14
CA HIS A 242 -23.04 8.38 -6.30
C HIS A 242 -22.15 7.66 -7.33
N GLY A 243 -22.10 6.34 -7.29
CA GLY A 243 -21.31 5.53 -8.22
C GLY A 243 -21.73 5.74 -9.67
N LYS A 244 -23.05 5.85 -9.97
CA LYS A 244 -23.56 6.12 -11.33
C LYS A 244 -23.13 7.49 -11.85
N ILE A 245 -23.09 8.51 -10.98
CA ILE A 245 -22.59 9.84 -11.35
C ILE A 245 -21.10 9.76 -11.69
N PHE A 246 -20.32 9.13 -10.83
CA PHE A 246 -18.87 8.97 -11.02
C PHE A 246 -18.55 8.15 -12.27
N LEU A 247 -19.30 7.07 -12.53
CA LEU A 247 -19.14 6.29 -13.75
C LEU A 247 -19.33 7.14 -15.00
N LYS A 248 -20.38 7.97 -15.04
CA LYS A 248 -20.64 8.86 -16.17
C LYS A 248 -19.49 9.85 -16.40
N ILE A 249 -18.92 10.41 -15.34
CA ILE A 249 -17.76 11.31 -15.41
C ILE A 249 -16.54 10.55 -15.91
N LEU A 250 -16.28 9.36 -15.34
CA LEU A 250 -15.16 8.52 -15.74
C LEU A 250 -15.23 8.10 -17.21
N GLU A 251 -16.41 7.68 -17.70
CA GLU A 251 -16.62 7.33 -19.10
C GLU A 251 -16.35 8.52 -20.04
N GLN A 252 -16.77 9.73 -19.62
CA GLN A 252 -16.52 10.94 -20.41
C GLN A 252 -15.04 11.26 -20.47
N ASN A 253 -14.35 11.32 -19.32
CA ASN A 253 -12.91 11.63 -19.25
C ASN A 253 -12.06 10.61 -20.02
N VAL A 254 -12.34 9.31 -19.87
CA VAL A 254 -11.64 8.26 -20.62
C VAL A 254 -11.85 8.42 -22.13
N ARG A 255 -13.09 8.74 -22.58
CA ARG A 255 -13.41 8.96 -23.99
C ARG A 255 -12.74 10.22 -24.54
N ASP A 256 -12.72 11.32 -23.79
CA ASP A 256 -12.10 12.58 -24.21
C ASP A 256 -10.59 12.45 -24.40
N LEU A 257 -9.96 11.51 -23.63
CA LEU A 257 -8.57 11.14 -23.77
C LEU A 257 -8.32 10.05 -24.84
N GLY A 258 -9.35 9.61 -25.57
CA GLY A 258 -9.26 8.62 -26.66
C GLY A 258 -9.38 7.17 -26.23
N GLY A 259 -9.69 6.89 -24.97
CA GLY A 259 -9.85 5.54 -24.44
C GLY A 259 -11.29 5.02 -24.47
N GLU A 260 -11.48 3.75 -24.08
CA GLU A 260 -12.77 3.07 -24.02
C GLU A 260 -12.94 2.28 -22.71
N ILE A 261 -14.11 2.42 -22.06
CA ILE A 261 -14.49 1.55 -20.92
C ILE A 261 -15.32 0.39 -21.45
N ILE A 262 -14.92 -0.82 -21.08
CA ILE A 262 -15.58 -2.08 -21.41
C ILE A 262 -16.27 -2.60 -20.16
N PHE A 263 -17.60 -2.74 -20.22
CA PHE A 263 -18.35 -3.42 -19.17
C PHE A 263 -18.10 -4.92 -19.28
N ILE A 264 -17.47 -5.49 -18.27
CA ILE A 264 -17.14 -6.91 -18.24
C ILE A 264 -18.16 -7.68 -17.41
N GLN A 265 -18.45 -8.92 -17.84
CA GLN A 265 -19.16 -9.89 -17.01
C GLN A 265 -18.11 -10.68 -16.23
N ASP A 266 -17.96 -10.37 -14.95
CA ASP A 266 -16.97 -11.01 -14.08
C ASP A 266 -17.65 -12.10 -13.22
N GLU A 267 -17.45 -13.34 -13.61
CA GLU A 267 -17.94 -14.53 -12.87
C GLU A 267 -16.88 -15.14 -11.95
N ARG A 268 -15.70 -14.50 -11.83
CA ARG A 268 -14.63 -15.01 -10.98
C ARG A 268 -15.07 -15.00 -9.52
N LYS A 269 -14.73 -16.08 -8.82
CA LYS A 269 -14.87 -16.15 -7.36
C LYS A 269 -13.54 -15.87 -6.72
N TYR A 270 -13.54 -14.92 -5.77
CA TYR A 270 -12.34 -14.58 -5.01
C TYR A 270 -11.96 -15.75 -4.09
N PRO A 271 -10.72 -16.26 -4.17
CA PRO A 271 -10.26 -17.42 -3.41
C PRO A 271 -9.80 -17.03 -1.99
N SER A 272 -10.70 -16.41 -1.21
CA SER A 272 -10.36 -15.79 0.09
C SER A 272 -9.85 -16.79 1.13
N ALA A 273 -10.38 -18.00 1.16
CA ALA A 273 -9.96 -19.03 2.11
C ALA A 273 -8.55 -19.56 1.77
N GLU A 274 -8.28 -19.75 0.49
CA GLU A 274 -6.98 -20.19 -0.01
C GLU A 274 -5.92 -19.11 0.17
N GLU A 275 -6.26 -17.85 -0.15
CA GLU A 275 -5.37 -16.73 0.08
C GLU A 275 -5.02 -16.62 1.56
N TYR A 276 -6.01 -16.58 2.43
CA TYR A 276 -5.79 -16.47 3.87
C TYR A 276 -4.90 -17.60 4.40
N PHE A 277 -5.09 -18.83 3.92
CA PHE A 277 -4.25 -19.95 4.34
C PHE A 277 -2.80 -19.81 3.85
N VAL A 278 -2.58 -19.31 2.63
CA VAL A 278 -1.23 -19.04 2.10
C VAL A 278 -0.55 -17.97 2.96
N LEU A 279 -1.25 -16.87 3.28
CA LEU A 279 -0.69 -15.81 4.13
C LEU A 279 -0.31 -16.32 5.52
N LEU A 280 -1.15 -17.13 6.16
CA LEU A 280 -0.87 -17.73 7.48
C LEU A 280 0.40 -18.60 7.44
N TYR A 281 0.50 -19.47 6.44
CA TYR A 281 1.63 -20.38 6.28
C TYR A 281 2.94 -19.62 6.04
N GLU A 282 2.91 -18.68 5.10
CA GLU A 282 4.10 -17.91 4.69
C GLU A 282 4.55 -16.92 5.78
N PHE A 283 3.60 -16.33 6.53
CA PHE A 283 3.91 -15.42 7.62
C PHE A 283 4.81 -16.06 8.69
N LYS A 284 4.44 -17.23 9.16
CA LYS A 284 5.22 -17.92 10.20
C LYS A 284 6.66 -18.15 9.75
N TYR A 285 6.84 -18.73 8.58
CA TYR A 285 8.19 -19.07 8.09
C TYR A 285 8.99 -17.83 7.69
N GLY A 286 8.37 -16.87 7.04
CA GLY A 286 9.01 -15.62 6.62
C GLY A 286 9.44 -14.76 7.81
N LEU A 287 8.58 -14.63 8.82
CA LEU A 287 8.91 -13.90 10.04
C LEU A 287 10.08 -14.55 10.79
N GLU A 288 10.06 -15.86 10.99
CA GLU A 288 11.14 -16.56 11.68
C GLU A 288 12.46 -16.51 10.91
N ASP A 289 12.42 -16.52 9.58
CA ASP A 289 13.61 -16.34 8.77
C ASP A 289 14.18 -14.91 8.92
N TYR A 290 13.33 -13.88 8.87
CA TYR A 290 13.74 -12.50 9.17
C TYR A 290 14.37 -12.40 10.58
N LEU A 291 13.70 -12.94 11.61
CA LEU A 291 14.15 -12.87 13.00
C LEU A 291 15.50 -13.56 13.25
N LYS A 292 15.82 -14.66 12.55
CA LYS A 292 17.14 -15.32 12.63
C LYS A 292 18.29 -14.36 12.33
N HIS A 293 18.08 -13.47 11.35
CA HIS A 293 19.12 -12.55 10.86
C HIS A 293 19.08 -11.20 11.59
N SER A 294 17.99 -10.88 12.26
CA SER A 294 17.76 -9.63 13.00
C SER A 294 18.62 -9.53 14.28
N SER A 295 18.60 -8.37 14.94
CA SER A 295 19.20 -8.17 16.26
C SER A 295 18.27 -8.56 17.40
N GLU A 296 16.96 -8.79 17.11
CA GLU A 296 15.96 -9.14 18.13
C GLU A 296 16.33 -10.46 18.84
N GLU A 297 16.06 -10.54 20.14
CA GLU A 297 16.30 -11.75 20.93
C GLU A 297 15.26 -12.82 20.64
N LYS A 298 14.00 -12.43 20.43
CA LYS A 298 12.92 -13.34 20.03
C LYS A 298 13.16 -13.84 18.60
N LYS A 299 13.21 -15.16 18.42
CA LYS A 299 13.56 -15.79 17.12
C LYS A 299 12.42 -16.59 16.51
N SER A 300 11.27 -16.63 17.16
CA SER A 300 10.10 -17.39 16.72
C SER A 300 8.80 -16.61 16.90
N LEU A 301 7.79 -16.94 16.09
CA LEU A 301 6.44 -16.41 16.24
C LEU A 301 5.88 -16.76 17.64
N LYS A 302 6.20 -17.96 18.15
CA LYS A 302 5.77 -18.36 19.49
C LYS A 302 6.30 -17.43 20.59
N GLU A 303 7.57 -17.01 20.54
CA GLU A 303 8.13 -16.06 21.53
C GLU A 303 7.48 -14.67 21.42
N ILE A 304 7.08 -14.24 20.22
CA ILE A 304 6.26 -13.02 20.04
C ILE A 304 4.87 -13.19 20.67
N ILE A 305 4.23 -14.34 20.47
CA ILE A 305 2.93 -14.67 21.09
C ILE A 305 3.04 -14.62 22.61
N ASP A 306 4.06 -15.24 23.18
CA ASP A 306 4.29 -15.29 24.62
C ASP A 306 4.52 -13.89 25.19
N PHE A 307 5.36 -13.07 24.55
CA PHE A 307 5.56 -11.65 24.90
C PHE A 307 4.24 -10.86 24.90
N ASN A 308 3.42 -11.02 23.87
CA ASN A 308 2.14 -10.32 23.76
C ASN A 308 1.17 -10.76 24.88
N ASN A 309 1.14 -12.03 25.26
CA ASN A 309 0.34 -12.53 26.36
C ASN A 309 0.75 -11.94 27.70
N GLU A 310 2.06 -11.88 27.97
CA GLU A 310 2.62 -11.30 29.19
C GLU A 310 2.34 -9.78 29.29
N ASN A 311 2.32 -9.09 28.16
CA ASN A 311 2.13 -7.64 28.07
C ASN A 311 0.75 -7.24 27.54
N SER A 312 -0.26 -8.11 27.62
CA SER A 312 -1.56 -7.99 26.94
C SER A 312 -2.29 -6.67 27.19
N LYS A 313 -2.18 -6.11 28.40
CA LYS A 313 -2.82 -4.83 28.75
C LYS A 313 -2.32 -3.65 27.93
N VAL A 314 -1.08 -3.70 27.45
CA VAL A 314 -0.43 -2.63 26.68
C VAL A 314 -0.46 -2.93 25.19
N VAL A 315 -0.15 -4.17 24.81
CA VAL A 315 -0.02 -4.54 23.38
C VAL A 315 -1.34 -5.00 22.75
N MET A 316 -2.33 -5.39 23.56
CA MET A 316 -3.63 -5.89 23.10
C MET A 316 -4.82 -5.16 23.74
N PRO A 317 -4.83 -3.81 23.85
CA PRO A 317 -5.92 -3.10 24.53
C PRO A 317 -7.24 -3.13 23.74
N PHE A 318 -7.21 -3.36 22.42
CA PHE A 318 -8.37 -3.28 21.55
C PHE A 318 -8.68 -4.58 20.81
N PHE A 319 -7.66 -5.36 20.44
CA PHE A 319 -7.81 -6.62 19.69
C PHE A 319 -6.69 -7.60 20.04
N ASN A 320 -6.97 -8.89 19.86
CA ASN A 320 -6.10 -10.00 20.23
C ASN A 320 -5.08 -10.35 19.12
N GLN A 321 -4.57 -11.61 19.14
CA GLN A 321 -3.55 -12.11 18.20
C GLN A 321 -3.93 -13.47 17.61
N GLU A 322 -5.20 -13.68 17.31
CA GLU A 322 -5.72 -14.97 16.83
C GLU A 322 -5.12 -15.40 15.49
N ILE A 323 -4.70 -14.45 14.65
CA ILE A 323 -3.99 -14.75 13.40
C ILE A 323 -2.64 -15.42 13.69
N PHE A 324 -1.93 -15.04 14.75
CA PHE A 324 -0.66 -15.66 15.10
C PHE A 324 -0.83 -17.12 15.52
N TYR A 325 -1.86 -17.43 16.30
CA TYR A 325 -2.18 -18.83 16.63
C TYR A 325 -2.57 -19.62 15.38
N ALA A 326 -3.36 -19.02 14.50
CA ALA A 326 -3.76 -19.64 13.23
C ALA A 326 -2.54 -19.87 12.30
N ALA A 327 -1.54 -18.99 12.31
CA ALA A 327 -0.31 -19.14 11.53
C ALA A 327 0.57 -20.30 12.07
N GLU A 328 0.67 -20.44 13.40
CA GLU A 328 1.34 -21.60 14.03
C GLU A 328 0.67 -22.94 13.65
N ASP A 329 -0.66 -22.95 13.54
CA ASP A 329 -1.41 -24.13 13.11
C ASP A 329 -1.30 -24.39 11.61
N ALA A 330 -1.42 -23.36 10.79
CA ALA A 330 -1.32 -23.46 9.33
C ALA A 330 0.04 -24.00 8.87
N ALA A 331 1.12 -23.65 9.56
CA ALA A 331 2.48 -24.10 9.28
C ALA A 331 2.66 -25.64 9.33
N LYS A 332 1.71 -26.36 9.95
CA LYS A 332 1.74 -27.84 10.07
C LYS A 332 1.20 -28.54 8.83
N ASP A 333 0.50 -27.85 7.91
CA ASP A 333 -0.18 -28.46 6.75
C ASP A 333 0.39 -27.98 5.40
N LEU A 334 1.55 -28.52 5.05
CA LEU A 334 2.21 -28.26 3.76
C LEU A 334 1.34 -28.65 2.55
N ASN A 335 0.51 -29.69 2.67
CA ASN A 335 -0.32 -30.13 1.56
C ASN A 335 -1.44 -29.12 1.26
N LYS A 336 -2.11 -28.61 2.29
CA LYS A 336 -3.09 -27.55 2.15
C LYS A 336 -2.46 -26.28 1.60
N TYR A 337 -1.25 -25.90 2.05
CA TYR A 337 -0.51 -24.77 1.51
C TYR A 337 -0.27 -24.90 -0.01
N ARG A 338 0.24 -26.06 -0.47
CA ARG A 338 0.45 -26.31 -1.90
C ARG A 338 -0.84 -26.23 -2.72
N ASN A 339 -1.92 -26.81 -2.21
CA ASN A 339 -3.24 -26.79 -2.87
C ASN A 339 -3.78 -25.34 -2.93
N SER A 340 -3.64 -24.58 -1.86
CA SER A 340 -4.06 -23.16 -1.82
C SER A 340 -3.26 -22.32 -2.81
N LYS A 341 -1.93 -22.48 -2.87
CA LYS A 341 -1.11 -21.79 -3.90
C LYS A 341 -1.53 -22.16 -5.32
N ALA A 342 -1.83 -23.40 -5.59
CA ALA A 342 -2.33 -23.82 -6.91
C ALA A 342 -3.67 -23.15 -7.26
N ALA A 343 -4.59 -23.01 -6.30
CA ALA A 343 -5.85 -22.31 -6.48
C ALA A 343 -5.66 -20.82 -6.76
N LEU A 344 -4.74 -20.15 -6.07
CA LEU A 344 -4.39 -18.75 -6.33
C LEU A 344 -3.82 -18.57 -7.75
N MET A 345 -2.94 -19.49 -8.18
CA MET A 345 -2.38 -19.46 -9.53
C MET A 345 -3.48 -19.67 -10.59
N ALA A 346 -4.41 -20.58 -10.36
CA ALA A 346 -5.55 -20.78 -11.26
C ALA A 346 -6.43 -19.53 -11.35
N SER A 347 -6.67 -18.85 -10.23
CA SER A 347 -7.42 -17.58 -10.20
C SER A 347 -6.69 -16.44 -10.91
N LYS A 348 -5.35 -16.34 -10.76
CA LYS A 348 -4.53 -15.43 -11.56
C LYS A 348 -4.69 -15.68 -13.05
N ASN A 349 -4.61 -16.94 -13.49
CA ASN A 349 -4.75 -17.29 -14.91
C ASN A 349 -6.12 -16.87 -15.45
N LYS A 350 -7.22 -17.15 -14.72
CA LYS A 350 -8.55 -16.66 -15.08
C LYS A 350 -8.63 -15.14 -15.19
N THR A 351 -7.91 -14.42 -14.35
CA THR A 351 -7.84 -12.95 -14.42
C THR A 351 -7.18 -12.51 -15.73
N LEU A 352 -6.08 -13.14 -16.14
CA LEU A 352 -5.40 -12.84 -17.39
C LEU A 352 -6.23 -13.29 -18.63
N GLU A 353 -6.92 -14.42 -18.53
CA GLU A 353 -7.86 -14.91 -19.56
C GLU A 353 -9.01 -13.91 -19.77
N LEU A 354 -9.58 -13.35 -18.70
CA LEU A 354 -10.62 -12.33 -18.78
C LEU A 354 -10.09 -11.07 -19.48
N MET A 355 -8.86 -10.63 -19.17
CA MET A 355 -8.23 -9.52 -19.89
C MET A 355 -8.04 -9.83 -21.39
N ASN A 356 -7.69 -11.07 -21.75
CA ASN A 356 -7.56 -11.48 -23.14
C ASN A 356 -8.90 -11.53 -23.86
N GLN A 357 -9.92 -12.10 -23.21
CA GLN A 357 -11.28 -12.23 -23.76
C GLN A 357 -11.87 -10.90 -24.22
N TYR A 358 -11.67 -9.85 -23.44
CA TYR A 358 -12.17 -8.52 -23.73
C TYR A 358 -11.13 -7.60 -24.38
N ASN A 359 -9.94 -8.11 -24.68
CA ASN A 359 -8.80 -7.34 -25.22
C ASN A 359 -8.51 -6.09 -24.40
N LEU A 360 -8.29 -6.25 -23.09
CA LEU A 360 -8.08 -5.16 -22.15
C LEU A 360 -6.60 -4.81 -22.02
N ASP A 361 -6.32 -3.50 -21.96
CA ASP A 361 -5.01 -2.96 -21.56
C ASP A 361 -4.86 -2.99 -20.03
N ALA A 362 -5.92 -2.66 -19.28
CA ALA A 362 -5.96 -2.77 -17.82
C ALA A 362 -7.41 -2.94 -17.32
N PHE A 363 -7.57 -3.35 -16.05
CA PHE A 363 -8.81 -3.11 -15.33
C PHE A 363 -8.81 -1.69 -14.76
N ILE A 364 -10.01 -1.08 -14.65
CA ILE A 364 -10.28 0.19 -14.02
C ILE A 364 -11.43 0.04 -13.02
N GLY A 365 -11.41 0.79 -11.91
CA GLY A 365 -12.48 0.76 -10.92
C GLY A 365 -12.16 1.59 -9.68
N LEU A 366 -13.14 1.75 -8.78
CA LEU A 366 -12.91 2.43 -7.51
C LEU A 366 -11.97 1.60 -6.63
N THR A 367 -10.98 2.25 -6.01
CA THR A 367 -9.96 1.55 -5.22
C THR A 367 -10.51 1.10 -3.86
N ARG A 368 -10.76 2.07 -2.99
CA ARG A 368 -11.22 1.87 -1.61
C ARG A 368 -11.76 3.18 -1.05
N GLY A 369 -12.66 3.07 -0.11
CA GLY A 369 -13.21 4.22 0.60
C GLY A 369 -14.73 4.31 0.48
N PRO A 370 -15.34 5.43 0.90
CA PRO A 370 -14.70 6.53 1.64
C PRO A 370 -14.15 6.10 3.02
N ALA A 371 -13.44 7.01 3.71
CA ALA A 371 -12.97 6.79 5.08
C ALA A 371 -14.15 6.46 6.02
N TRP A 372 -13.89 5.65 7.04
CA TRP A 372 -14.84 5.24 8.08
C TRP A 372 -14.40 5.71 9.46
N LYS A 373 -15.31 5.77 10.42
CA LYS A 373 -14.97 6.13 11.80
C LYS A 373 -14.13 5.04 12.45
N ILE A 374 -13.14 5.45 13.26
CA ILE A 374 -12.33 4.53 14.04
C ILE A 374 -13.25 3.81 15.06
N ASN A 375 -13.21 2.47 15.06
CA ASN A 375 -13.98 1.65 16.01
C ASN A 375 -13.03 0.81 16.87
N TYR A 376 -12.74 1.30 18.07
CA TYR A 376 -11.86 0.62 19.02
C TYR A 376 -12.44 -0.65 19.64
N GLN A 377 -13.75 -0.91 19.49
CA GLN A 377 -14.41 -2.09 20.06
C GLN A 377 -14.57 -3.22 19.04
N GLY A 378 -14.90 -2.89 17.80
CA GLY A 378 -15.25 -3.87 16.78
C GLY A 378 -14.24 -3.96 15.61
N GLY A 379 -13.23 -3.09 15.61
CA GLY A 379 -12.25 -3.04 14.51
C GLY A 379 -12.82 -2.53 13.19
N ASP A 380 -12.03 -2.63 12.13
CA ASP A 380 -12.41 -2.16 10.80
C ASP A 380 -13.54 -2.99 10.18
N GLY A 381 -13.58 -4.29 10.45
CA GLY A 381 -14.61 -5.18 9.96
C GLY A 381 -16.01 -4.76 10.42
N GLU A 382 -16.16 -4.34 11.66
CA GLU A 382 -17.43 -3.83 12.18
C GLU A 382 -17.71 -2.41 11.68
N ALA A 383 -16.69 -1.54 11.66
CA ALA A 383 -16.83 -0.14 11.26
C ALA A 383 -17.30 0.03 9.80
N THR A 384 -17.02 -0.94 8.93
CA THR A 384 -17.36 -0.87 7.51
C THR A 384 -18.63 -1.61 7.11
N LYS A 385 -19.27 -2.37 8.02
CA LYS A 385 -20.45 -3.22 7.70
C LYS A 385 -21.61 -2.44 7.10
N ASP A 386 -21.92 -1.28 7.68
CA ASP A 386 -23.10 -0.48 7.33
C ASP A 386 -22.72 0.76 6.52
N THR A 387 -21.46 0.88 6.10
CA THR A 387 -20.98 2.00 5.30
C THR A 387 -20.85 1.60 3.83
N LEU A 388 -21.10 2.55 2.93
CA LEU A 388 -20.77 2.37 1.54
C LEU A 388 -19.26 2.16 1.41
N SER A 389 -18.86 0.97 1.01
CA SER A 389 -17.44 0.59 0.93
C SER A 389 -17.17 -0.07 -0.43
N PHE A 390 -16.11 0.41 -1.08
CA PHE A 390 -15.59 -0.16 -2.31
C PHE A 390 -14.28 -0.87 -2.01
N SER A 391 -13.98 -1.93 -2.75
CA SER A 391 -12.71 -2.64 -2.62
C SER A 391 -12.37 -3.33 -3.93
N ASN A 392 -11.39 -2.77 -4.61
CA ASN A 392 -10.75 -3.41 -5.76
C ASN A 392 -9.26 -3.59 -5.47
N GLY A 393 -8.66 -4.64 -6.02
CA GLY A 393 -7.23 -4.89 -5.86
C GLY A 393 -6.87 -6.28 -5.37
N GLY A 394 -7.78 -7.04 -4.77
CA GLY A 394 -7.48 -8.37 -4.28
C GLY A 394 -6.94 -9.32 -5.35
N TYR A 395 -7.48 -9.27 -6.57
CA TYR A 395 -6.93 -10.04 -7.70
C TYR A 395 -5.53 -9.57 -8.12
N ALA A 396 -5.20 -8.28 -7.92
CA ALA A 396 -3.86 -7.78 -8.13
C ALA A 396 -2.89 -8.25 -7.03
N ALA A 397 -3.37 -8.40 -5.81
CA ALA A 397 -2.58 -8.84 -4.66
C ALA A 397 -2.03 -10.25 -4.88
N PHE A 398 -2.85 -11.29 -4.84
CA PHE A 398 -2.38 -12.67 -4.99
C PHE A 398 -1.90 -12.99 -6.42
N GLY A 399 -2.34 -12.24 -7.43
CA GLY A 399 -1.86 -12.34 -8.80
C GLY A 399 -0.47 -11.76 -9.01
N GLY A 400 0.05 -10.98 -8.05
CA GLY A 400 1.30 -10.24 -8.20
C GLY A 400 1.26 -9.21 -9.33
N LEU A 401 0.04 -8.69 -9.67
CA LEU A 401 -0.17 -7.74 -10.75
C LEU A 401 0.13 -6.31 -10.27
N PRO A 402 0.63 -5.41 -11.13
CA PRO A 402 0.81 -4.02 -10.77
C PRO A 402 -0.55 -3.32 -10.59
N HIS A 403 -0.63 -2.44 -9.58
CA HIS A 403 -1.84 -1.70 -9.24
C HIS A 403 -1.47 -0.29 -8.80
N ILE A 404 -1.99 0.72 -9.49
CA ILE A 404 -1.86 2.13 -9.11
C ILE A 404 -3.23 2.70 -8.77
N THR A 405 -3.29 3.53 -7.74
CA THR A 405 -4.47 4.33 -7.39
C THR A 405 -4.13 5.81 -7.45
N ILE A 406 -5.06 6.59 -7.98
CA ILE A 406 -4.99 8.06 -7.97
C ILE A 406 -6.21 8.62 -7.23
N PRO A 407 -6.13 9.75 -6.53
CA PRO A 407 -7.30 10.44 -6.00
C PRO A 407 -8.18 10.88 -7.18
N TYR A 408 -9.48 10.55 -7.14
CA TYR A 408 -10.33 10.84 -8.30
C TYR A 408 -11.72 11.33 -7.92
N PHE A 409 -12.33 10.79 -6.87
CA PHE A 409 -13.67 11.17 -6.42
C PHE A 409 -13.69 11.62 -4.97
N LYS A 410 -14.79 12.23 -4.55
CA LYS A 410 -15.08 12.52 -3.14
C LYS A 410 -16.50 12.08 -2.80
N ILE A 411 -16.64 11.44 -1.63
CA ILE A 411 -17.93 11.11 -1.04
C ILE A 411 -17.95 11.70 0.36
N ASN A 412 -18.94 12.59 0.63
CA ASN A 412 -19.03 13.31 1.91
C ASN A 412 -17.72 14.03 2.28
N ASN A 413 -17.05 14.64 1.32
CA ASN A 413 -15.75 15.31 1.39
C ASN A 413 -14.53 14.39 1.62
N PHE A 414 -14.72 13.07 1.75
CA PHE A 414 -13.60 12.12 1.83
C PHE A 414 -13.20 11.63 0.44
N PRO A 415 -11.89 11.52 0.17
CA PRO A 415 -11.38 11.00 -1.09
C PRO A 415 -11.77 9.54 -1.32
N VAL A 416 -11.93 9.19 -2.60
CA VAL A 416 -12.03 7.82 -3.09
C VAL A 416 -11.13 7.71 -4.31
N GLY A 417 -10.20 6.76 -4.30
CA GLY A 417 -9.26 6.57 -5.39
C GLY A 417 -9.85 5.80 -6.56
N LEU A 418 -9.26 6.03 -7.73
CA LEU A 418 -9.47 5.25 -8.94
C LEU A 418 -8.26 4.36 -9.19
N SER A 419 -8.52 3.07 -9.41
CA SER A 419 -7.51 2.04 -9.66
C SER A 419 -7.28 1.80 -11.14
N PHE A 420 -6.02 1.55 -11.50
CA PHE A 420 -5.63 0.81 -12.69
C PHE A 420 -4.86 -0.45 -12.28
N ILE A 421 -5.30 -1.61 -12.78
CA ILE A 421 -4.64 -2.91 -12.52
C ILE A 421 -4.20 -3.47 -13.86
N GLY A 422 -2.88 -3.64 -14.03
CA GLY A 422 -2.26 -4.09 -15.26
C GLY A 422 -1.94 -5.59 -15.29
N ARG A 423 -1.41 -6.04 -16.42
CA ARG A 423 -0.79 -7.37 -16.55
C ARG A 423 0.56 -7.40 -15.80
N PRO A 424 1.11 -8.57 -15.51
CA PRO A 424 2.46 -8.64 -14.96
C PRO A 424 3.44 -7.83 -15.82
N TRP A 425 4.29 -7.02 -15.20
CA TRP A 425 5.30 -6.17 -15.84
C TRP A 425 4.73 -5.01 -16.70
N ALA A 426 3.45 -4.71 -16.56
CA ALA A 426 2.82 -3.55 -17.19
C ALA A 426 2.87 -2.28 -16.31
N ASP A 427 3.82 -2.19 -15.38
CA ASP A 427 3.97 -1.09 -14.43
C ASP A 427 4.07 0.27 -15.13
N LYS A 428 4.94 0.36 -16.15
CA LYS A 428 5.09 1.57 -16.96
C LYS A 428 3.78 1.97 -17.65
N GLN A 429 3.02 0.97 -18.12
CA GLN A 429 1.77 1.22 -18.84
C GLN A 429 0.69 1.77 -17.90
N ILE A 430 0.48 1.19 -16.71
CA ILE A 430 -0.54 1.69 -15.79
C ILE A 430 -0.18 3.04 -15.17
N ILE A 431 1.12 3.34 -15.01
CA ILE A 431 1.60 4.69 -14.62
C ILE A 431 1.18 5.70 -15.71
N SER A 432 1.36 5.37 -17.00
CA SER A 432 0.96 6.27 -18.08
C SER A 432 -0.55 6.52 -18.11
N PHE A 433 -1.37 5.52 -17.80
CA PHE A 433 -2.83 5.67 -17.73
C PHE A 433 -3.25 6.56 -16.55
N ALA A 434 -2.63 6.32 -15.40
CA ALA A 434 -2.87 7.13 -14.20
C ALA A 434 -2.48 8.60 -14.42
N ALA A 435 -1.34 8.87 -15.07
CA ALA A 435 -0.88 10.22 -15.37
C ALA A 435 -1.83 10.97 -16.30
N ALA A 436 -2.41 10.28 -17.29
CA ALA A 436 -3.37 10.90 -18.21
C ALA A 436 -4.66 11.34 -17.49
N LEU A 437 -5.15 10.54 -16.50
CA LEU A 437 -6.38 10.85 -15.76
C LEU A 437 -6.15 11.72 -14.52
N GLU A 438 -4.94 11.80 -14.00
CA GLU A 438 -4.64 12.59 -12.78
C GLU A 438 -4.94 14.08 -12.98
N LYS A 439 -4.76 14.61 -14.19
CA LYS A 439 -5.04 16.02 -14.52
C LYS A 439 -6.54 16.32 -14.48
N GLU A 440 -7.35 15.42 -15.03
CA GLU A 440 -8.80 15.56 -15.04
C GLU A 440 -9.39 15.49 -13.61
N ALA A 441 -8.73 14.75 -12.71
CA ALA A 441 -9.12 14.63 -11.31
C ALA A 441 -8.89 15.93 -10.51
N ASN A 442 -7.86 16.70 -10.84
CA ASN A 442 -7.53 17.95 -10.15
C ASN A 442 -8.51 19.08 -10.43
N ASP A 443 -9.31 18.97 -11.49
CA ASP A 443 -10.33 19.95 -11.89
C ASP A 443 -11.72 19.65 -11.29
N MET A 444 -11.88 18.53 -10.51
CA MET A 444 -13.11 18.12 -9.83
C MET A 444 -13.03 18.33 -8.31
#